data_2dc1815917c9045177d800c16f0fccf6
#
_entry.id   2dc1815917c9045177d800c16f0fccf6
#
_cell.length_a   1.000
_cell.length_b   1.000
_cell.length_c   1.000
_cell.angle_alpha   90.00
_cell.angle_beta   90.00
_cell.angle_gamma   90.00
#
_symmetry.space_group_name_H-M   'P 1'
#
loop_
_entity.id
_entity.type
_entity.pdbx_description
1 polymer ?
#
loop_
_entity_poly.entity_id
_entity_poly.type
_entity_poly.pdbx_seq_one_letter_code
_entity_poly.pdbx_strand_id
1 'polypeptide(L)'
;MLDFLFKKEAGNACENLNSFYSKLREMHSFESITEERKEYLKSTMTRFGYLPYPQIKALEELTDAEVLFALESKWEANGVFENGSFSFTKASVLARNNVKDSSWLQKEGHDIKLINLAGLGDGNKSSGCGKFMDWLRELLILPSGNLNNNIFGTTMYLIPFHPREFGCAYLPTASAVSSALEDKNITEKTGCGADEQVKLFIQMTQLAGHPVIYDILPQTGRFSKIVLTNPD
;
A
#
# COMPACT_ATOMS: atom_id res chain seq x y z
N MET A 1 7.08 24.03 11.80
CA MET A 1 6.23 23.20 12.71
C MET A 1 5.95 21.82 12.13
N LEU A 2 5.53 21.70 10.88
CA LEU A 2 5.31 20.40 10.20
C LEU A 2 6.59 19.54 10.09
N ASP A 3 7.76 20.13 9.79
CA ASP A 3 9.05 19.41 9.69
C ASP A 3 9.47 18.70 11.00
N PHE A 4 9.05 19.23 12.16
CA PHE A 4 9.35 18.62 13.46
C PHE A 4 8.46 17.41 13.76
N LEU A 5 7.19 17.51 13.39
CA LEU A 5 6.24 16.40 13.52
C LEU A 5 6.65 15.23 12.61
N PHE A 6 6.99 15.50 11.36
CA PHE A 6 7.42 14.46 10.41
C PHE A 6 8.73 13.76 10.80
N LYS A 7 9.70 14.45 11.41
CA LYS A 7 10.97 13.83 11.84
C LYS A 7 10.82 12.89 13.04
N LYS A 8 9.95 13.24 13.98
CA LYS A 8 9.71 12.40 15.18
C LYS A 8 8.80 11.22 14.87
N GLU A 9 7.82 11.42 13.98
CA GLU A 9 6.94 10.37 13.50
C GLU A 9 7.64 9.39 12.53
N ALA A 10 8.62 9.84 11.75
CA ALA A 10 9.35 8.98 10.82
C ALA A 10 10.17 7.89 11.51
N GLY A 11 10.80 8.18 12.65
CA GLY A 11 11.55 7.19 13.44
C GLY A 11 10.62 6.10 14.00
N ASN A 12 9.56 6.51 14.67
CA ASN A 12 8.56 5.59 15.22
C ASN A 12 7.79 4.83 14.11
N ALA A 13 7.52 5.48 12.98
CA ALA A 13 6.86 4.85 11.85
C ALA A 13 7.73 3.75 11.20
N CYS A 14 9.05 3.95 11.15
CA CYS A 14 9.99 2.95 10.65
C CYS A 14 10.02 1.71 11.55
N GLU A 15 10.13 1.91 12.86
CA GLU A 15 10.11 0.81 13.82
C GLU A 15 8.81 0.04 13.77
N ASN A 16 7.69 0.74 13.66
CA ASN A 16 6.36 0.13 13.54
C ASN A 16 6.23 -0.67 12.23
N LEU A 17 6.71 -0.14 11.10
CA LEU A 17 6.65 -0.84 9.82
C LEU A 17 7.53 -2.10 9.83
N ASN A 18 8.77 -2.02 10.34
CA ASN A 18 9.66 -3.17 10.42
C ASN A 18 9.13 -4.24 11.36
N SER A 19 8.59 -3.85 12.52
CA SER A 19 7.95 -4.77 13.45
C SER A 19 6.72 -5.45 12.84
N PHE A 20 5.88 -4.68 12.16
CA PHE A 20 4.73 -5.21 11.44
C PHE A 20 5.14 -6.18 10.33
N TYR A 21 6.11 -5.77 9.51
CA TYR A 21 6.57 -6.58 8.39
C TYR A 21 7.24 -7.89 8.84
N SER A 22 8.01 -7.87 9.92
CA SER A 22 8.57 -9.10 10.51
C SER A 22 7.46 -10.10 10.86
N LYS A 23 6.39 -9.66 11.52
CA LYS A 23 5.25 -10.51 11.84
C LYS A 23 4.50 -11.00 10.59
N LEU A 24 4.35 -10.14 9.59
CA LEU A 24 3.75 -10.52 8.31
C LEU A 24 4.58 -11.60 7.60
N ARG A 25 5.91 -11.51 7.67
CA ARG A 25 6.84 -12.50 7.15
C ARG A 25 6.77 -13.84 7.91
N GLU A 26 6.55 -13.81 9.22
CA GLU A 26 6.31 -15.02 10.02
C GLU A 26 5.00 -15.70 9.65
N MET A 27 3.95 -14.94 9.31
CA MET A 27 2.67 -15.48 8.83
C MET A 27 2.79 -16.15 7.46
N HIS A 28 3.69 -15.65 6.61
CA HIS A 28 3.86 -16.06 5.22
C HIS A 28 5.32 -16.46 4.95
N SER A 29 5.74 -17.61 5.49
CA SER A 29 7.11 -18.11 5.35
C SER A 29 7.49 -18.39 3.90
N PHE A 30 8.70 -18.02 3.51
CA PHE A 30 9.23 -18.28 2.16
C PHE A 30 9.79 -19.69 1.98
N GLU A 31 9.77 -20.53 2.99
CA GLU A 31 10.21 -21.92 2.92
C GLU A 31 9.36 -22.76 1.96
N SER A 32 8.10 -22.39 1.79
CA SER A 32 7.20 -23.04 0.86
C SER A 32 7.46 -22.73 -0.62
N ILE A 33 8.27 -21.69 -0.92
CA ILE A 33 8.56 -21.26 -2.28
C ILE A 33 9.80 -21.99 -2.78
N THR A 34 9.69 -22.67 -3.93
CA THR A 34 10.84 -23.35 -4.54
C THR A 34 11.90 -22.35 -4.98
N GLU A 35 13.18 -22.77 -5.02
CA GLU A 35 14.27 -21.89 -5.44
C GLU A 35 14.11 -21.41 -6.89
N GLU A 36 13.62 -22.26 -7.80
CA GLU A 36 13.30 -21.90 -9.18
C GLU A 36 12.25 -20.77 -9.22
N ARG A 37 11.23 -20.87 -8.36
CA ARG A 37 10.18 -19.86 -8.28
C ARG A 37 10.68 -18.54 -7.70
N LYS A 38 11.53 -18.60 -6.68
CA LYS A 38 12.19 -17.40 -6.12
C LYS A 38 13.04 -16.70 -7.17
N GLU A 39 13.86 -17.45 -7.92
CA GLU A 39 14.70 -16.89 -8.98
C GLU A 39 13.86 -16.23 -10.07
N TYR A 40 12.77 -16.88 -10.50
CA TYR A 40 11.84 -16.32 -11.47
C TYR A 40 11.23 -14.99 -10.99
N LEU A 41 10.66 -14.97 -9.78
CA LEU A 41 10.04 -13.76 -9.22
C LEU A 41 11.06 -12.64 -9.04
N LYS A 42 12.23 -12.94 -8.48
CA LYS A 42 13.30 -11.97 -8.25
C LYS A 42 13.82 -11.40 -9.58
N SER A 43 14.11 -12.22 -10.56
CA SER A 43 14.60 -11.77 -11.87
C SER A 43 13.56 -10.91 -12.59
N THR A 44 12.29 -11.29 -12.52
CA THR A 44 11.20 -10.54 -13.12
C THR A 44 11.04 -9.16 -12.47
N MET A 45 11.02 -9.09 -11.14
CA MET A 45 10.90 -7.83 -10.42
C MET A 45 12.10 -6.92 -10.60
N THR A 46 13.32 -7.48 -10.59
CA THR A 46 14.55 -6.70 -10.82
C THR A 46 14.60 -6.13 -12.24
N ARG A 47 14.15 -6.90 -13.23
CA ARG A 47 14.22 -6.51 -14.63
C ARG A 47 13.12 -5.52 -15.05
N PHE A 48 11.89 -5.74 -14.61
CA PHE A 48 10.73 -4.99 -15.07
C PHE A 48 10.12 -4.10 -14.00
N GLY A 49 10.36 -4.39 -12.72
CA GLY A 49 9.70 -3.71 -11.60
C GLY A 49 8.22 -4.05 -11.43
N TYR A 50 7.67 -4.93 -12.27
CA TYR A 50 6.29 -5.39 -12.24
C TYR A 50 6.16 -6.75 -12.94
N LEU A 51 5.05 -7.45 -12.74
CA LEU A 51 4.71 -8.66 -13.49
C LEU A 51 4.15 -8.27 -14.86
N PRO A 52 4.87 -8.57 -15.97
CA PRO A 52 4.38 -8.24 -17.30
C PRO A 52 3.23 -9.15 -17.71
N TYR A 53 2.40 -8.70 -18.67
CA TYR A 53 1.47 -9.57 -19.34
C TYR A 53 2.24 -10.67 -20.11
N PRO A 54 1.93 -11.96 -20.02
CA PRO A 54 0.69 -12.57 -19.52
C PRO A 54 0.70 -12.98 -18.03
N GLN A 55 1.75 -12.71 -17.27
CA GLN A 55 1.84 -13.13 -15.85
C GLN A 55 0.76 -12.51 -14.97
N ILE A 56 0.16 -11.39 -15.40
CA ILE A 56 -0.98 -10.78 -14.70
C ILE A 56 -2.14 -11.76 -14.51
N LYS A 57 -2.35 -12.67 -15.47
CA LYS A 57 -3.40 -13.71 -15.34
C LYS A 57 -3.16 -14.69 -14.22
N ALA A 58 -1.89 -14.88 -13.84
CA ALA A 58 -1.49 -15.78 -12.75
C ALA A 58 -1.39 -15.03 -11.40
N LEU A 59 -1.75 -13.75 -11.34
CA LEU A 59 -1.62 -12.94 -10.12
C LEU A 59 -2.45 -13.51 -8.97
N GLU A 60 -3.66 -13.99 -9.26
CA GLU A 60 -4.55 -14.61 -8.28
C GLU A 60 -4.06 -15.99 -7.80
N GLU A 61 -3.21 -16.64 -8.59
CA GLU A 61 -2.62 -17.94 -8.27
C GLU A 61 -1.39 -17.81 -7.35
N LEU A 62 -0.83 -16.59 -7.21
CA LEU A 62 0.28 -16.36 -6.32
C LEU A 62 -0.14 -16.55 -4.86
N THR A 63 0.63 -17.33 -4.12
CA THR A 63 0.48 -17.39 -2.68
C THR A 63 0.90 -16.06 -2.03
N ASP A 64 0.41 -15.78 -0.84
CA ASP A 64 0.79 -14.56 -0.11
C ASP A 64 2.30 -14.51 0.17
N ALA A 65 2.94 -15.67 0.37
CA ALA A 65 4.39 -15.77 0.49
C ALA A 65 5.10 -15.33 -0.80
N GLU A 66 4.63 -15.76 -1.96
CA GLU A 66 5.19 -15.34 -3.26
C GLU A 66 4.98 -13.84 -3.52
N VAL A 67 3.83 -13.30 -3.12
CA VAL A 67 3.55 -11.87 -3.21
C VAL A 67 4.57 -11.07 -2.40
N LEU A 68 4.79 -11.43 -1.13
CA LEU A 68 5.74 -10.75 -0.27
C LEU A 68 7.19 -10.90 -0.79
N PHE A 69 7.57 -12.09 -1.26
CA PHE A 69 8.89 -12.32 -1.83
C PHE A 69 9.16 -11.45 -3.06
N ALA A 70 8.18 -11.35 -3.96
CA ALA A 70 8.29 -10.49 -5.14
C ALA A 70 8.38 -9.00 -4.75
N LEU A 71 7.61 -8.56 -3.75
CA LEU A 71 7.67 -7.19 -3.24
C LEU A 71 9.01 -6.88 -2.56
N GLU A 72 9.59 -7.81 -1.78
CA GLU A 72 10.94 -7.63 -1.24
C GLU A 72 11.94 -7.33 -2.35
N SER A 73 11.90 -8.11 -3.43
CA SER A 73 12.77 -7.88 -4.59
C SER A 73 12.56 -6.50 -5.23
N LYS A 74 11.34 -5.99 -5.23
CA LYS A 74 11.00 -4.66 -5.71
C LYS A 74 11.54 -3.56 -4.80
N TRP A 75 11.40 -3.71 -3.48
CA TRP A 75 11.94 -2.77 -2.50
C TRP A 75 13.47 -2.81 -2.42
N GLU A 76 14.09 -3.99 -2.57
CA GLU A 76 15.54 -4.13 -2.69
C GLU A 76 16.07 -3.39 -3.92
N ALA A 77 15.43 -3.55 -5.09
CA ALA A 77 15.80 -2.85 -6.31
C ALA A 77 15.70 -1.31 -6.16
N ASN A 78 14.76 -0.83 -5.36
CA ASN A 78 14.64 0.58 -5.00
C ASN A 78 15.64 1.04 -3.92
N GLY A 79 16.40 0.11 -3.32
CA GLY A 79 17.37 0.38 -2.26
C GLY A 79 16.76 0.88 -0.96
N VAL A 80 15.50 0.51 -0.68
CA VAL A 80 14.76 0.86 0.54
C VAL A 80 14.54 -0.32 1.47
N PHE A 81 14.97 -1.51 1.05
CA PHE A 81 14.87 -2.74 1.83
C PHE A 81 16.19 -3.51 1.75
N GLU A 82 16.71 -3.91 2.89
CA GLU A 82 17.95 -4.66 3.00
C GLU A 82 17.96 -5.50 4.28
N ASN A 83 18.44 -6.73 4.20
CA ASN A 83 18.55 -7.64 5.34
C ASN A 83 17.23 -7.81 6.14
N GLY A 84 16.10 -7.88 5.42
CA GLY A 84 14.79 -8.08 6.04
C GLY A 84 14.18 -6.83 6.68
N SER A 85 14.73 -5.64 6.45
CA SER A 85 14.29 -4.40 7.07
C SER A 85 14.19 -3.25 6.09
N PHE A 86 13.20 -2.39 6.28
CA PHE A 86 13.05 -1.14 5.55
C PHE A 86 13.99 -0.07 6.07
N SER A 87 14.55 0.73 5.16
CA SER A 87 15.33 1.91 5.45
C SER A 87 14.62 3.16 4.91
N PHE A 88 14.33 4.09 5.80
CA PHE A 88 13.58 5.32 5.47
C PHE A 88 14.43 6.46 4.90
N THR A 89 15.74 6.28 4.81
CA THR A 89 16.64 7.37 4.38
C THR A 89 16.32 7.85 2.96
N LYS A 90 15.95 6.94 2.06
CA LYS A 90 15.50 7.28 0.69
C LYS A 90 14.01 7.58 0.62
N ALA A 91 13.18 6.89 1.37
CA ALA A 91 11.75 7.15 1.43
C ALA A 91 11.42 8.53 2.03
N SER A 92 12.24 9.03 2.97
CA SER A 92 12.11 10.40 3.46
C SER A 92 12.43 11.44 2.38
N VAL A 93 13.24 11.10 1.37
CA VAL A 93 13.48 11.94 0.19
C VAL A 93 12.24 11.99 -0.70
N LEU A 94 11.57 10.86 -0.91
CA LEU A 94 10.29 10.80 -1.63
C LEU A 94 9.21 11.63 -0.95
N ALA A 95 9.02 11.45 0.35
CA ALA A 95 8.05 12.20 1.13
C ALA A 95 8.37 13.72 1.12
N ARG A 96 9.65 14.09 1.16
CA ARG A 96 10.07 15.50 1.09
C ARG A 96 9.84 16.11 -0.27
N ASN A 97 10.14 15.38 -1.34
CA ASN A 97 9.94 15.90 -2.70
C ASN A 97 8.45 16.03 -3.03
N ASN A 98 7.63 15.09 -2.60
CA ASN A 98 6.19 15.15 -2.79
C ASN A 98 5.51 16.29 -2.03
N VAL A 99 6.02 16.68 -0.85
CA VAL A 99 5.43 17.75 -0.03
C VAL A 99 5.99 19.12 -0.38
N LYS A 100 7.28 19.20 -0.78
CA LYS A 100 7.96 20.49 -1.01
C LYS A 100 7.98 20.95 -2.47
N ASP A 101 7.93 20.04 -3.41
CA ASP A 101 8.00 20.35 -4.84
C ASP A 101 6.88 19.65 -5.60
N SER A 102 5.75 20.37 -5.77
CA SER A 102 4.64 19.90 -6.61
C SER A 102 5.01 19.82 -8.10
N SER A 103 6.22 20.25 -8.49
CA SER A 103 6.68 20.21 -9.87
C SER A 103 6.82 18.77 -10.42
N TRP A 104 6.88 17.76 -9.55
CA TRP A 104 6.84 16.37 -9.97
C TRP A 104 5.59 16.05 -10.79
N LEU A 105 4.42 16.64 -10.43
CA LEU A 105 3.18 16.53 -11.22
C LEU A 105 3.28 17.12 -12.63
N GLN A 106 4.21 18.04 -12.84
CA GLN A 106 4.37 18.74 -14.13
C GLN A 106 5.50 18.16 -15.00
N LYS A 107 6.50 17.54 -14.38
CA LYS A 107 7.73 17.11 -15.06
C LYS A 107 7.64 15.70 -15.61
N GLU A 108 6.75 14.87 -15.10
CA GLU A 108 6.66 13.47 -15.47
C GLU A 108 5.28 13.17 -16.08
N GLY A 109 5.27 12.39 -17.15
CA GLY A 109 4.03 11.81 -17.65
C GLY A 109 3.51 10.81 -16.62
N HIS A 110 2.43 11.18 -15.93
CA HIS A 110 1.90 10.36 -14.84
C HIS A 110 0.89 9.37 -15.37
N ASP A 111 1.21 8.12 -15.17
CA ASP A 111 0.22 7.05 -15.20
C ASP A 111 -0.46 7.02 -13.83
N ILE A 112 -1.78 7.16 -13.81
CA ILE A 112 -2.58 7.16 -12.58
C ILE A 112 -3.52 5.98 -12.62
N LYS A 113 -3.41 5.09 -11.63
CA LYS A 113 -4.35 4.01 -11.45
C LYS A 113 -5.29 4.30 -10.28
N LEU A 114 -6.59 4.36 -10.60
CA LEU A 114 -7.65 4.48 -9.60
C LEU A 114 -7.85 3.13 -8.91
N ILE A 115 -7.79 3.12 -7.58
CA ILE A 115 -7.87 1.90 -6.76
C ILE A 115 -9.01 2.02 -5.76
N ASN A 116 -9.90 1.04 -5.79
CA ASN A 116 -10.89 0.81 -4.73
C ASN A 116 -10.42 -0.34 -3.84
N LEU A 117 -9.88 -0.05 -2.66
CA LEU A 117 -9.37 -1.07 -1.73
C LEU A 117 -10.43 -2.14 -1.40
N ALA A 118 -11.69 -1.73 -1.28
CA ALA A 118 -12.79 -2.65 -1.02
C ALA A 118 -13.14 -3.54 -2.23
N GLY A 119 -12.77 -3.11 -3.43
CA GLY A 119 -13.06 -3.84 -4.68
C GLY A 119 -11.93 -4.77 -5.13
N LEU A 120 -10.79 -4.76 -4.43
CA LEU A 120 -9.68 -5.68 -4.72
C LEU A 120 -9.95 -7.05 -4.07
N GLY A 121 -9.45 -8.09 -4.71
CA GLY A 121 -9.65 -9.47 -4.27
C GLY A 121 -10.54 -10.25 -5.24
N ASP A 122 -10.51 -11.58 -5.11
CA ASP A 122 -11.36 -12.45 -5.90
C ASP A 122 -12.81 -12.31 -5.41
N GLY A 123 -13.72 -11.97 -6.32
CA GLY A 123 -15.16 -11.87 -6.03
C GLY A 123 -15.80 -13.16 -5.51
N ASN A 124 -15.05 -14.25 -5.36
CA ASN A 124 -15.48 -15.55 -4.87
C ASN A 124 -15.18 -15.79 -3.40
N LYS A 125 -14.35 -14.96 -2.76
CA LYS A 125 -14.07 -15.11 -1.33
C LYS A 125 -15.23 -14.57 -0.50
N SER A 126 -15.57 -15.32 0.52
CA SER A 126 -16.68 -15.06 1.44
C SER A 126 -16.65 -13.69 2.16
N SER A 127 -15.57 -12.94 2.03
CA SER A 127 -15.43 -11.62 2.65
C SER A 127 -16.03 -10.49 1.83
N GLY A 128 -16.18 -10.64 0.52
CA GLY A 128 -16.73 -9.62 -0.39
C GLY A 128 -16.01 -8.27 -0.40
N CYS A 129 -14.83 -8.20 0.21
CA CYS A 129 -14.06 -6.96 0.37
C CYS A 129 -12.57 -7.27 0.37
N GLY A 130 -11.80 -6.51 -0.41
CA GLY A 130 -10.35 -6.65 -0.47
C GLY A 130 -9.68 -6.49 0.89
N LYS A 131 -8.68 -7.32 1.15
CA LYS A 131 -7.89 -7.35 2.39
C LYS A 131 -6.45 -6.94 2.11
N PHE A 132 -5.67 -6.82 3.16
CA PHE A 132 -4.31 -6.29 3.10
C PHE A 132 -3.43 -6.98 2.04
N MET A 133 -3.46 -8.31 1.97
CA MET A 133 -2.68 -9.04 0.95
C MET A 133 -3.20 -8.82 -0.46
N ASP A 134 -4.51 -8.63 -0.65
CA ASP A 134 -5.09 -8.28 -1.96
C ASP A 134 -4.59 -6.90 -2.42
N TRP A 135 -4.47 -5.94 -1.50
CA TRP A 135 -3.92 -4.62 -1.82
C TRP A 135 -2.44 -4.70 -2.22
N LEU A 136 -1.66 -5.51 -1.52
CA LEU A 136 -0.24 -5.71 -1.85
C LEU A 136 -0.04 -6.36 -3.22
N ARG A 137 -0.94 -7.26 -3.65
CA ARG A 137 -0.90 -7.89 -4.99
C ARG A 137 -0.94 -6.85 -6.10
N GLU A 138 -1.71 -5.77 -5.93
CA GLU A 138 -1.79 -4.70 -6.92
C GLU A 138 -0.43 -4.05 -7.20
N LEU A 139 0.47 -3.98 -6.20
CA LEU A 139 1.79 -3.42 -6.39
C LEU A 139 2.68 -4.24 -7.33
N LEU A 140 2.34 -5.51 -7.55
CA LEU A 140 3.10 -6.38 -8.45
C LEU A 140 2.84 -6.09 -9.93
N ILE A 141 1.71 -5.49 -10.27
CA ILE A 141 1.34 -5.18 -11.67
C ILE A 141 1.58 -3.73 -12.04
N LEU A 142 1.97 -2.89 -11.09
CA LEU A 142 2.27 -1.48 -11.34
C LEU A 142 3.75 -1.31 -11.68
N PRO A 143 4.07 -0.66 -12.82
CA PRO A 143 5.45 -0.29 -13.14
C PRO A 143 6.07 0.52 -12.02
N SER A 144 7.21 0.05 -11.49
CA SER A 144 7.93 0.75 -10.45
C SER A 144 8.60 2.01 -10.97
N GLY A 145 8.69 3.00 -10.11
CA GLY A 145 9.66 4.07 -10.27
C GLY A 145 11.09 3.61 -9.97
N ASN A 146 12.04 4.44 -10.29
CA ASN A 146 13.44 4.29 -9.88
C ASN A 146 13.78 5.40 -8.89
N LEU A 147 13.73 5.09 -7.61
CA LEU A 147 13.96 6.07 -6.53
C LEU A 147 15.39 6.61 -6.52
N ASN A 148 16.35 5.86 -7.07
CA ASN A 148 17.74 6.32 -7.20
C ASN A 148 17.87 7.47 -8.22
N ASN A 149 17.00 7.49 -9.22
CA ASN A 149 16.99 8.49 -10.30
C ASN A 149 15.84 9.51 -10.14
N ASN A 150 15.14 9.51 -9.01
CA ASN A 150 13.93 10.32 -8.77
C ASN A 150 12.82 10.10 -9.83
N ILE A 151 12.74 8.91 -10.38
CA ILE A 151 11.68 8.51 -11.30
C ILE A 151 10.59 7.80 -10.48
N PHE A 152 9.36 8.29 -10.56
CA PHE A 152 8.21 7.66 -9.91
C PHE A 152 7.54 6.67 -10.87
N GLY A 153 7.01 5.60 -10.31
CA GLY A 153 6.14 4.67 -11.01
C GLY A 153 4.70 5.17 -11.10
N THR A 154 3.81 4.31 -11.54
CA THR A 154 2.36 4.60 -11.60
C THR A 154 1.87 5.17 -10.27
N THR A 155 1.21 6.32 -10.32
CA THR A 155 0.57 6.93 -9.16
C THR A 155 -0.69 6.14 -8.77
N MET A 156 -0.78 5.77 -7.52
CA MET A 156 -1.96 5.11 -6.98
C MET A 156 -2.94 6.15 -6.45
N TYR A 157 -4.12 6.24 -7.07
CA TYR A 157 -5.21 7.10 -6.61
C TYR A 157 -6.20 6.25 -5.81
N LEU A 158 -6.23 6.43 -4.49
CA LEU A 158 -7.14 5.72 -3.61
C LEU A 158 -8.47 6.45 -3.51
N ILE A 159 -9.56 5.80 -3.94
CA ILE A 159 -10.90 6.32 -3.68
C ILE A 159 -11.23 6.18 -2.19
N PRO A 160 -12.23 6.92 -1.68
CA PRO A 160 -12.54 6.94 -0.25
C PRO A 160 -12.78 5.54 0.32
N PHE A 161 -12.09 5.23 1.40
CA PHE A 161 -12.13 3.94 2.09
C PHE A 161 -12.79 4.01 3.47
N HIS A 162 -13.58 5.06 3.69
CA HIS A 162 -14.35 5.26 4.92
C HIS A 162 -15.60 4.37 4.96
N PRO A 163 -16.22 4.18 6.14
CA PRO A 163 -17.56 3.64 6.22
C PRO A 163 -18.53 4.51 5.39
N ARG A 164 -19.42 3.86 4.66
CA ARG A 164 -20.21 4.53 3.62
C ARG A 164 -21.69 4.21 3.73
N GLU A 165 -22.51 5.17 3.35
CA GLU A 165 -23.94 5.01 3.24
C GLU A 165 -24.33 4.37 1.91
N PHE A 166 -25.23 3.41 1.92
CA PHE A 166 -25.76 2.73 0.73
C PHE A 166 -24.68 2.16 -0.24
N GLY A 167 -23.49 1.82 0.28
CA GLY A 167 -22.38 1.33 -0.54
C GLY A 167 -21.68 2.37 -1.43
N CYS A 168 -22.11 3.63 -1.40
CA CYS A 168 -21.51 4.69 -2.18
C CYS A 168 -20.22 5.20 -1.51
N ALA A 169 -19.08 5.05 -2.19
CA ALA A 169 -17.78 5.48 -1.68
C ALA A 169 -17.73 6.98 -1.35
N TYR A 170 -18.55 7.77 -2.02
CA TYR A 170 -18.61 9.23 -1.89
C TYR A 170 -19.63 9.73 -0.88
N LEU A 171 -20.17 8.87 -0.04
CA LEU A 171 -21.05 9.21 1.09
C LEU A 171 -20.48 8.65 2.39
N PRO A 172 -19.35 9.19 2.90
CA PRO A 172 -18.75 8.69 4.13
C PRO A 172 -19.63 8.99 5.34
N THR A 173 -19.70 8.03 6.25
CA THR A 173 -20.44 8.15 7.51
C THR A 173 -19.55 8.42 8.71
N ALA A 174 -18.25 8.28 8.56
CA ALA A 174 -17.24 8.58 9.56
C ALA A 174 -15.88 8.87 8.89
N SER A 175 -14.98 9.52 9.62
CA SER A 175 -13.62 9.82 9.18
C SER A 175 -12.62 8.66 9.35
N ALA A 176 -12.99 7.63 10.12
CA ALA A 176 -12.17 6.43 10.31
C ALA A 176 -12.14 5.56 9.05
N VAL A 177 -11.16 4.67 8.94
CA VAL A 177 -11.17 3.62 7.92
C VAL A 177 -12.32 2.65 8.17
N SER A 178 -12.93 2.15 7.10
CA SER A 178 -14.01 1.16 7.23
C SER A 178 -13.48 -0.14 7.85
N SER A 179 -14.14 -0.61 8.91
CA SER A 179 -13.80 -1.90 9.53
C SER A 179 -14.01 -3.09 8.60
N ALA A 180 -14.76 -2.93 7.51
CA ALA A 180 -14.89 -3.96 6.48
C ALA A 180 -13.56 -4.25 5.74
N LEU A 181 -12.62 -3.30 5.76
CA LEU A 181 -11.30 -3.44 5.15
C LEU A 181 -10.29 -4.15 6.07
N GLU A 182 -10.60 -4.27 7.35
CA GLU A 182 -9.72 -4.89 8.32
C GLU A 182 -9.47 -6.37 7.99
N ASP A 183 -8.19 -6.73 7.91
CA ASP A 183 -7.77 -8.13 7.94
C ASP A 183 -7.60 -8.55 9.40
N LYS A 184 -8.57 -9.32 9.88
CA LYS A 184 -8.61 -9.75 11.29
C LYS A 184 -7.45 -10.68 11.65
N ASN A 185 -6.98 -11.50 10.71
CA ASN A 185 -5.84 -12.39 10.96
C ASN A 185 -4.57 -11.57 11.20
N ILE A 186 -4.39 -10.49 10.43
CA ILE A 186 -3.30 -9.54 10.63
C ILE A 186 -3.47 -8.81 11.96
N THR A 187 -4.68 -8.34 12.28
CA THR A 187 -4.95 -7.66 13.56
C THR A 187 -4.61 -8.56 14.76
N GLU A 188 -5.01 -9.83 14.74
CA GLU A 188 -4.74 -10.79 15.80
C GLU A 188 -3.24 -11.02 16.01
N LYS A 189 -2.46 -11.06 14.93
CA LYS A 189 -1.02 -11.33 14.99
C LYS A 189 -0.18 -10.08 15.29
N THR A 190 -0.59 -8.94 14.77
CA THR A 190 0.23 -7.72 14.81
C THR A 190 -0.27 -6.67 15.80
N GLY A 191 -1.55 -6.70 16.15
CA GLY A 191 -2.24 -5.67 16.90
C GLY A 191 -2.67 -4.46 16.05
N CYS A 192 -2.42 -4.48 14.72
CA CYS A 192 -2.73 -3.37 13.81
C CYS A 192 -4.16 -3.49 13.29
N GLY A 193 -5.03 -2.56 13.64
CA GLY A 193 -6.40 -2.48 13.14
C GLY A 193 -6.48 -1.86 11.74
N ALA A 194 -7.71 -1.59 11.26
CA ALA A 194 -7.95 -1.11 9.90
C ALA A 194 -7.17 0.17 9.55
N ASP A 195 -7.15 1.15 10.46
CA ASP A 195 -6.45 2.43 10.24
C ASP A 195 -4.95 2.24 10.06
N GLU A 196 -4.33 1.41 10.91
CA GLU A 196 -2.91 1.10 10.85
C GLU A 196 -2.59 0.28 9.59
N GLN A 197 -3.42 -0.68 9.23
CA GLN A 197 -3.22 -1.48 8.02
C GLN A 197 -3.22 -0.61 6.76
N VAL A 198 -4.16 0.33 6.62
CA VAL A 198 -4.15 1.26 5.47
C VAL A 198 -2.93 2.17 5.48
N LYS A 199 -2.51 2.69 6.64
CA LYS A 199 -1.28 3.50 6.75
C LYS A 199 -0.05 2.70 6.32
N LEU A 200 0.10 1.47 6.80
CA LEU A 200 1.21 0.59 6.45
C LEU A 200 1.21 0.23 4.97
N PHE A 201 0.04 -0.04 4.40
CA PHE A 201 -0.11 -0.25 2.96
C PHE A 201 0.37 0.96 2.15
N ILE A 202 -0.05 2.19 2.52
CA ILE A 202 0.41 3.42 1.86
C ILE A 202 1.92 3.56 1.96
N GLN A 203 2.52 3.30 3.13
CA GLN A 203 3.97 3.35 3.30
C GLN A 203 4.69 2.33 2.41
N MET A 204 4.22 1.08 2.38
CA MET A 204 4.77 0.03 1.53
C MET A 204 4.66 0.38 0.04
N THR A 205 3.55 1.00 -0.35
CA THR A 205 3.30 1.48 -1.72
C THR A 205 4.32 2.56 -2.11
N GLN A 206 4.54 3.53 -1.23
CA GLN A 206 5.53 4.60 -1.48
C GLN A 206 6.96 4.05 -1.55
N LEU A 207 7.30 3.06 -0.71
CA LEU A 207 8.60 2.37 -0.75
C LEU A 207 8.78 1.56 -2.04
N ALA A 208 7.70 1.07 -2.62
CA ALA A 208 7.73 0.44 -3.95
C ALA A 208 7.88 1.44 -5.11
N GLY A 209 7.97 2.74 -4.82
CA GLY A 209 8.19 3.79 -5.82
C GLY A 209 6.91 4.35 -6.44
N HIS A 210 5.77 4.14 -5.79
CA HIS A 210 4.47 4.63 -6.26
C HIS A 210 4.01 5.82 -5.41
N PRO A 211 3.84 7.01 -6.00
CA PRO A 211 3.12 8.08 -5.32
C PRO A 211 1.69 7.68 -4.99
N VAL A 212 1.18 8.17 -3.87
CA VAL A 212 -0.20 7.90 -3.45
C VAL A 212 -0.97 9.19 -3.38
N ILE A 213 -2.10 9.24 -4.06
CA ILE A 213 -3.11 10.29 -3.97
C ILE A 213 -4.29 9.70 -3.23
N TYR A 214 -4.84 10.48 -2.33
CA TYR A 214 -5.99 10.10 -1.53
C TYR A 214 -7.11 11.11 -1.75
N ASP A 215 -8.32 10.60 -2.00
CA ASP A 215 -9.49 11.42 -2.23
C ASP A 215 -10.09 11.89 -0.90
N ILE A 216 -10.13 13.20 -0.70
CA ILE A 216 -10.71 13.84 0.48
C ILE A 216 -12.08 14.36 0.12
N LEU A 217 -13.11 13.85 0.78
CA LEU A 217 -14.47 14.29 0.59
C LEU A 217 -14.86 15.32 1.66
N PRO A 218 -15.22 16.55 1.25
CA PRO A 218 -15.71 17.56 2.19
C PRO A 218 -17.18 17.34 2.58
N GLN A 219 -17.86 16.38 1.97
CA GLN A 219 -19.26 16.05 2.25
C GLN A 219 -19.38 14.72 3.01
N THR A 220 -20.45 14.59 3.77
CA THR A 220 -20.74 13.37 4.54
C THR A 220 -22.12 12.82 4.17
N GLY A 221 -22.35 11.55 4.46
CA GLY A 221 -23.69 10.96 4.40
C GLY A 221 -24.65 11.66 5.37
N ARG A 222 -25.94 11.69 5.02
CA ARG A 222 -26.99 12.36 5.81
C ARG A 222 -27.04 11.88 7.27
N PHE A 223 -26.76 10.62 7.51
CA PHE A 223 -26.78 9.99 8.83
C PHE A 223 -25.38 9.75 9.40
N SER A 224 -24.39 10.52 8.92
CA SER A 224 -23.02 10.37 9.43
C SER A 224 -22.93 10.78 10.91
N LYS A 225 -22.05 10.10 11.65
CA LYS A 225 -21.74 10.50 13.02
C LYS A 225 -21.25 11.95 13.11
N ILE A 226 -20.55 12.41 12.08
CA ILE A 226 -20.03 13.79 11.99
C ILE A 226 -21.19 14.78 12.03
N VAL A 227 -22.26 14.56 11.24
CA VAL A 227 -23.44 15.42 11.23
C VAL A 227 -24.24 15.31 12.55
N LEU A 228 -24.35 14.09 13.10
CA LEU A 228 -25.10 13.87 14.33
C LEU A 228 -24.41 14.46 15.57
N THR A 229 -23.10 14.53 15.58
CA THR A 229 -22.30 15.08 16.69
C THR A 229 -22.01 16.57 16.54
N ASN A 230 -22.14 17.13 15.34
CA ASN A 230 -21.95 18.55 15.04
C ASN A 230 -23.13 19.03 14.18
N PRO A 231 -24.30 19.25 14.78
CA PRO A 231 -25.53 19.57 14.05
C PRO A 231 -25.58 21.00 13.47
N ASP A 232 -24.62 21.87 13.84
CA ASP A 232 -24.50 23.26 13.36
C ASP A 232 -23.68 23.34 12.06
#